data_2e7733e05f6b81548eed550df98da35c
#
_entry.id   2e7733e05f6b81548eed550df98da35c
#
_cell.length_a   1.000
_cell.length_b   1.000
_cell.length_c   1.000
_cell.angle_alpha   90.00
_cell.angle_beta   90.00
_cell.angle_gamma   90.00
#
_symmetry.space_group_name_H-M   'P 1'
#
loop_
_entity.id
_entity.type
_entity.pdbx_description
1 polymer ?
#
loop_
_entity_poly.entity_id
_entity_poly.type
_entity_poly.pdbx_seq_one_letter_code
_entity_poly.pdbx_strand_id
1 'polypeptide(L)'
;MADTTQQSATTPAELDKKVAGLSYEDARSRLVEIVTRLEQGNLPLDEALTMWELGEALARRCEAWLDGARERLRAAQAHIDKEASQ
;
A
#
# COMPACT_ATOMS: atom_id res chain seq x y z
N MET A 1 -7.46 -0.03 31.65
CA MET A 1 -8.50 0.13 30.68
C MET A 1 -8.15 -0.43 29.35
N ALA A 2 -8.63 -1.61 29.10
CA ALA A 2 -8.35 -2.33 27.86
C ALA A 2 -8.92 -1.61 26.64
N ASP A 3 -9.99 -0.87 26.86
CA ASP A 3 -10.70 -0.23 25.74
C ASP A 3 -9.85 0.78 24.99
N THR A 4 -9.04 1.53 25.73
CA THR A 4 -8.19 2.56 25.11
C THR A 4 -7.21 1.92 24.15
N THR A 5 -6.62 0.80 24.54
CA THR A 5 -5.67 0.09 23.70
C THR A 5 -6.36 -0.46 22.45
N GLN A 6 -7.55 -0.99 22.61
CA GLN A 6 -8.30 -1.55 21.49
C GLN A 6 -8.70 -0.50 20.49
N GLN A 7 -9.06 0.70 20.94
CA GLN A 7 -9.47 1.77 20.07
C GLN A 7 -8.35 2.26 19.17
N SER A 8 -7.12 2.21 19.67
CA SER A 8 -5.97 2.69 18.92
C SER A 8 -5.35 1.60 18.04
N ALA A 9 -5.80 0.36 18.20
CA ALA A 9 -5.14 -0.79 17.57
C ALA A 9 -5.85 -1.23 16.31
N THR A 10 -5.75 -0.43 15.27
CA THR A 10 -6.13 -0.91 13.94
C THR A 10 -4.99 -1.80 13.46
N THR A 11 -5.28 -3.07 13.20
CA THR A 11 -4.24 -4.01 12.79
C THR A 11 -3.85 -3.78 11.33
N PRO A 12 -2.63 -4.17 10.95
CA PRO A 12 -2.25 -4.11 9.53
C PRO A 12 -3.20 -4.86 8.63
N ALA A 13 -3.74 -6.00 9.08
CA ALA A 13 -4.68 -6.78 8.30
C ALA A 13 -5.98 -6.01 8.02
N GLU A 14 -6.45 -5.27 9.01
CA GLU A 14 -7.65 -4.45 8.84
C GLU A 14 -7.41 -3.30 7.86
N LEU A 15 -6.26 -2.69 7.95
CA LEU A 15 -5.89 -1.62 7.02
C LEU A 15 -5.72 -2.15 5.61
N ASP A 16 -5.14 -3.34 5.46
CA ASP A 16 -5.00 -3.97 4.15
C ASP A 16 -6.36 -4.22 3.52
N LYS A 17 -7.34 -4.64 4.31
CA LYS A 17 -8.70 -4.83 3.81
C LYS A 17 -9.31 -3.51 3.34
N LYS A 18 -9.05 -2.44 4.07
CA LYS A 18 -9.56 -1.12 3.74
C LYS A 18 -9.10 -0.65 2.38
N VAL A 19 -7.84 -0.94 2.04
CA VAL A 19 -7.25 -0.45 0.79
C VAL A 19 -7.28 -1.48 -0.33
N ALA A 20 -7.77 -2.69 -0.06
CA ALA A 20 -7.71 -3.79 -1.01
C ALA A 20 -8.44 -3.53 -2.32
N GLY A 21 -9.48 -2.69 -2.28
CA GLY A 21 -10.26 -2.36 -3.47
C GLY A 21 -9.70 -1.23 -4.31
N LEU A 22 -8.62 -0.60 -3.86
CA LEU A 22 -8.07 0.54 -4.57
C LEU A 22 -7.25 0.10 -5.78
N SER A 23 -7.38 0.86 -6.87
CA SER A 23 -6.49 0.71 -8.00
C SER A 23 -5.09 1.18 -7.61
N TYR A 24 -4.10 0.84 -8.42
CA TYR A 24 -2.74 1.31 -8.19
C TYR A 24 -2.70 2.85 -8.15
N GLU A 25 -3.35 3.51 -9.11
CA GLU A 25 -3.36 4.97 -9.20
C GLU A 25 -3.98 5.61 -7.95
N ASP A 26 -5.10 5.06 -7.49
CA ASP A 26 -5.75 5.60 -6.30
C ASP A 26 -4.91 5.36 -5.05
N ALA A 27 -4.37 4.17 -4.90
CA ALA A 27 -3.52 3.86 -3.75
C ALA A 27 -2.28 4.76 -3.74
N ARG A 28 -1.67 4.96 -4.90
CA ARG A 28 -0.49 5.81 -5.01
C ARG A 28 -0.82 7.26 -4.69
N SER A 29 -1.92 7.78 -5.21
CA SER A 29 -2.34 9.15 -4.93
C SER A 29 -2.56 9.39 -3.44
N ARG A 30 -3.22 8.46 -2.79
CA ARG A 30 -3.46 8.57 -1.35
C ARG A 30 -2.17 8.48 -0.55
N LEU A 31 -1.27 7.61 -0.98
CA LEU A 31 0.03 7.49 -0.32
C LEU A 31 0.82 8.79 -0.42
N VAL A 32 0.84 9.39 -1.60
CA VAL A 32 1.53 10.68 -1.80
C VAL A 32 0.94 11.75 -0.90
N GLU A 33 -0.38 11.81 -0.77
CA GLU A 33 -1.03 12.77 0.13
C GLU A 33 -0.60 12.57 1.58
N ILE A 34 -0.54 11.32 2.02
CA ILE A 34 -0.15 11.00 3.39
C ILE A 34 1.30 11.40 3.63
N VAL A 35 2.19 11.05 2.73
CA VAL A 35 3.61 11.39 2.86
C VAL A 35 3.77 12.91 2.91
N THR A 36 3.06 13.62 2.05
CA THR A 36 3.13 15.08 2.02
C THR A 36 2.70 15.68 3.37
N ARG A 37 1.62 15.19 3.94
CA ARG A 37 1.15 15.68 5.23
C ARG A 37 2.11 15.35 6.36
N LEU A 38 2.68 14.16 6.34
CA LEU A 38 3.67 13.76 7.34
C LEU A 38 4.93 14.62 7.24
N GLU A 39 5.33 14.97 6.03
CA GLU A 39 6.50 15.81 5.81
C GLU A 39 6.28 17.24 6.31
N GLN A 40 5.05 17.73 6.29
CA GLN A 40 4.73 19.05 6.80
C GLN A 40 4.94 19.15 8.32
N GLY A 41 4.80 18.05 9.04
CA GLY A 41 5.23 17.99 10.42
C GLY A 41 4.38 18.69 11.45
N ASN A 42 3.16 19.07 11.11
CA ASN A 42 2.29 19.82 12.04
C ASN A 42 1.17 18.98 12.62
N LEU A 43 1.39 17.68 12.75
CA LEU A 43 0.37 16.76 13.25
C LEU A 43 0.68 16.32 14.66
N PRO A 44 -0.34 16.19 15.52
CA PRO A 44 -0.16 15.49 16.79
C PRO A 44 0.39 14.09 16.54
N LEU A 45 1.16 13.59 17.48
CA LEU A 45 1.86 12.32 17.32
C LEU A 45 0.92 11.17 17.00
N ASP A 46 -0.20 11.08 17.70
CA ASP A 46 -1.13 9.97 17.48
C ASP A 46 -1.77 10.03 16.09
N GLU A 47 -2.05 11.23 15.58
CA GLU A 47 -2.54 11.37 14.20
C GLU A 47 -1.46 10.99 13.20
N ALA A 48 -0.23 11.40 13.46
CA ALA A 48 0.89 11.06 12.59
C ALA A 48 1.09 9.54 12.52
N LEU A 49 0.97 8.86 13.65
CA LEU A 49 1.09 7.41 13.70
C LEU A 49 -0.03 6.73 12.92
N THR A 50 -1.26 7.21 13.07
CA THR A 50 -2.39 6.67 12.34
C THR A 50 -2.19 6.83 10.83
N MET A 51 -1.73 7.98 10.41
CA MET A 51 -1.46 8.24 9.00
C MET A 51 -0.31 7.38 8.49
N TRP A 52 0.72 7.21 9.31
CA TRP A 52 1.85 6.34 8.96
C TRP A 52 1.37 4.91 8.72
N GLU A 53 0.53 4.40 9.62
CA GLU A 53 0.00 3.03 9.48
C GLU A 53 -0.82 2.87 8.21
N LEU A 54 -1.66 3.85 7.90
CA LEU A 54 -2.43 3.80 6.66
C LEU A 54 -1.49 3.90 5.44
N GLY A 55 -0.47 4.74 5.54
CA GLY A 55 0.54 4.86 4.48
C GLY A 55 1.24 3.53 4.21
N GLU A 56 1.56 2.78 5.27
CA GLU A 56 2.17 1.46 5.13
C GLU A 56 1.25 0.50 4.38
N ALA A 57 -0.04 0.52 4.70
CA ALA A 57 -1.01 -0.33 4.01
C ALA A 57 -1.14 0.05 2.54
N LEU A 58 -1.17 1.34 2.25
CA LEU A 58 -1.22 1.81 0.86
C LEU A 58 0.03 1.41 0.09
N ALA A 59 1.18 1.48 0.75
CA ALA A 59 2.44 1.06 0.14
C ALA A 59 2.41 -0.44 -0.19
N ARG A 60 1.91 -1.26 0.73
CA ARG A 60 1.77 -2.69 0.47
C ARG A 60 0.82 -2.96 -0.71
N ARG A 61 -0.25 -2.18 -0.81
CA ARG A 61 -1.18 -2.32 -1.94
C ARG A 61 -0.49 -1.99 -3.26
N CYS A 62 0.30 -0.93 -3.27
CA CYS A 62 1.07 -0.56 -4.46
C CYS A 62 2.07 -1.65 -4.84
N GLU A 63 2.76 -2.20 -3.86
CA GLU A 63 3.71 -3.29 -4.11
C GLU A 63 3.03 -4.52 -4.66
N ALA A 64 1.86 -4.87 -4.14
CA ALA A 64 1.11 -6.02 -4.63
C ALA A 64 0.74 -5.83 -6.10
N TRP A 65 0.35 -4.62 -6.47
CA TRP A 65 0.05 -4.27 -7.86
C TRP A 65 1.27 -4.44 -8.75
N LEU A 66 2.41 -3.92 -8.31
CA LEU A 66 3.65 -3.99 -9.07
C LEU A 66 4.15 -5.43 -9.20
N ASP A 67 4.01 -6.21 -8.13
CA ASP A 67 4.40 -7.62 -8.16
C ASP A 67 3.55 -8.39 -9.18
N GLY A 68 2.25 -8.13 -9.22
CA GLY A 68 1.38 -8.74 -10.20
C GLY A 68 1.76 -8.35 -11.63
N ALA A 69 2.09 -7.07 -11.83
CA ALA A 69 2.52 -6.59 -13.13
C ALA A 69 3.83 -7.21 -13.56
N ARG A 70 4.78 -7.34 -12.63
CA ARG A 70 6.06 -8.01 -12.91
C ARG A 70 5.87 -9.46 -13.32
N GLU A 71 4.96 -10.14 -12.64
CA GLU A 71 4.67 -11.53 -12.96
C GLU A 71 4.08 -11.67 -14.36
N ARG A 72 3.19 -10.76 -14.73
CA ARG A 72 2.60 -10.77 -16.07
C ARG A 72 3.66 -10.47 -17.13
N LEU A 73 4.55 -9.53 -16.85
CA LEU A 73 5.66 -9.22 -17.76
C LEU A 73 6.60 -10.41 -17.92
N ARG A 74 6.90 -11.08 -16.81
CA ARG A 74 7.76 -12.26 -16.85
C ARG A 74 7.15 -13.37 -17.69
N ALA A 75 5.86 -13.60 -17.51
CA ALA A 75 5.14 -14.61 -18.29
C ALA A 75 5.15 -14.25 -19.78
N ALA A 76 4.91 -12.98 -20.10
CA ALA A 76 4.93 -12.52 -21.49
C ALA A 76 6.33 -12.66 -22.10
N GLN A 77 7.35 -12.31 -21.32
CA GLN A 77 8.73 -12.41 -21.76
C GLN A 77 9.12 -13.87 -22.05
N ALA A 78 8.72 -14.77 -21.17
CA ALA A 78 8.99 -16.19 -21.34
C ALA A 78 8.34 -16.72 -22.62
N HIS A 79 7.13 -16.27 -22.92
CA HIS A 79 6.42 -16.67 -24.12
C HIS A 79 7.14 -16.16 -25.39
N ILE A 80 7.58 -14.90 -25.35
CA ILE A 80 8.33 -14.31 -26.47
C ILE A 80 9.63 -15.06 -26.69
N ASP A 81 10.36 -15.35 -25.62
CA ASP A 81 11.63 -16.07 -25.70
C ASP A 81 11.45 -17.45 -26.28
N LYS A 82 10.37 -18.13 -25.91
CA LYS A 82 10.08 -19.46 -26.41
C LYS A 82 9.80 -19.42 -27.90
N GLU A 83 9.05 -18.44 -28.36
CA GLU A 83 8.76 -18.29 -29.80
C GLU A 83 9.99 -17.89 -30.59
N ALA A 84 10.81 -17.02 -30.01
CA ALA A 84 12.02 -16.54 -30.66
C ALA A 84 13.04 -17.65 -30.85
N SER A 85 13.03 -18.67 -29.99
CA SER A 85 13.99 -19.77 -30.08
C SER A 85 13.61 -20.82 -31.10
N GLN A 86 12.48 -20.70 -31.71
CA GLN A 86 12.04 -21.62 -32.81
C GLN A 86 12.36 -21.04 -34.16
#